data_fda5814a5ee6a598c5ebc58b83d3c836
#
_entry.id   fda5814a5ee6a598c5ebc58b83d3c836
#
_cell.length_a   1.000
_cell.length_b   1.000
_cell.length_c   1.000
_cell.angle_alpha   90.00
_cell.angle_beta   90.00
_cell.angle_gamma   90.00
#
_symmetry.space_group_name_H-M   'P 1'
#
loop_
_entity.id
_entity.type
_entity.pdbx_description
1 polymer ?
#
loop_
_entity_poly.entity_id
_entity_poly.type
_entity_poly.pdbx_seq_one_letter_code
_entity_poly.pdbx_strand_id
1 'polypeptide(L)'
;MLLLETAFMPPVSYFAAIAEEFTLSYGRVVSLVPARLRLEACENYQKQSYRNRCRIYAAGGVENLTLPVVHEGGTSSLPIREIKVDWDRDWLPRMERTIVSAYESSPYFEYYRDSLFSILEARPERLFDLNLSLLRYFLGKMGIAAEIDFTTEYERPGETAPDVRDLRGIIHPKRPSILQMGKPYWQVFAAKYGFKSDLSVMDLLFNEGPDSLSCIRF
;
A
#
# COMPACT_ATOMS: atom_id res chain seq x y z
N MET A 1 17.17 4.52 -5.88
CA MET A 1 16.38 4.67 -4.63
C MET A 1 15.00 5.21 -4.98
N LEU A 2 13.93 4.67 -4.37
CA LEU A 2 12.55 5.17 -4.59
C LEU A 2 12.13 6.15 -3.50
N LEU A 3 11.57 7.29 -3.90
CA LEU A 3 10.87 8.21 -3.00
C LEU A 3 9.36 8.02 -3.19
N LEU A 4 8.69 7.65 -2.11
CA LEU A 4 7.28 7.28 -2.08
C LEU A 4 6.53 8.03 -0.97
N GLU A 5 5.26 8.26 -1.19
CA GLU A 5 4.34 8.72 -0.14
C GLU A 5 3.97 7.54 0.78
N THR A 6 3.67 7.83 2.04
CA THR A 6 3.07 6.81 2.92
C THR A 6 1.68 6.44 2.42
N ALA A 7 1.30 5.17 2.52
CA ALA A 7 0.00 4.71 2.04
C ALA A 7 -0.59 3.61 2.93
N PHE A 8 -1.89 3.69 3.16
CA PHE A 8 -2.69 2.71 3.89
C PHE A 8 -3.03 1.53 2.97
N MET A 9 -2.52 0.34 3.28
CA MET A 9 -2.70 -0.86 2.45
C MET A 9 -2.50 -0.54 0.96
N PRO A 10 -1.26 -0.19 0.55
CA PRO A 10 -0.95 0.40 -0.76
C PRO A 10 -1.46 -0.42 -1.94
N PRO A 11 -1.66 0.19 -3.11
CA PRO A 11 -2.09 -0.53 -4.30
C PRO A 11 -0.97 -1.42 -4.88
N VAL A 12 -1.34 -2.35 -5.76
CA VAL A 12 -0.40 -3.27 -6.43
C VAL A 12 0.70 -2.51 -7.16
N SER A 13 0.39 -1.38 -7.81
CA SER A 13 1.38 -0.55 -8.51
C SER A 13 2.49 -0.01 -7.60
N TYR A 14 2.19 0.25 -6.34
CA TYR A 14 3.16 0.67 -5.33
C TYR A 14 4.21 -0.43 -5.09
N PHE A 15 3.75 -1.68 -4.96
CA PHE A 15 4.63 -2.85 -4.78
C PHE A 15 5.33 -3.26 -6.07
N ALA A 16 4.72 -3.04 -7.24
CA ALA A 16 5.39 -3.26 -8.52
C ALA A 16 6.62 -2.35 -8.67
N ALA A 17 6.49 -1.06 -8.31
CA ALA A 17 7.63 -0.14 -8.31
C ALA A 17 8.73 -0.57 -7.32
N ILE A 18 8.35 -1.07 -6.12
CA ILE A 18 9.32 -1.60 -5.15
C ILE A 18 9.98 -2.87 -5.68
N ALA A 19 9.24 -3.76 -6.34
CA ALA A 19 9.77 -4.99 -6.91
C ALA A 19 10.78 -4.72 -8.04
N GLU A 20 10.59 -3.66 -8.83
CA GLU A 20 11.59 -3.19 -9.80
C GLU A 20 12.90 -2.78 -9.11
N GLU A 21 12.84 -2.01 -8.02
CA GLU A 21 14.01 -1.60 -7.23
C GLU A 21 14.69 -2.79 -6.54
N PHE A 22 13.91 -3.78 -6.11
CA PHE A 22 14.38 -5.01 -5.49
C PHE A 22 15.06 -5.96 -6.49
N THR A 23 14.85 -5.75 -7.80
CA THR A 23 15.33 -6.64 -8.86
C THR A 23 16.38 -5.94 -9.71
N LEU A 24 17.63 -6.39 -9.65
CA LEU A 24 18.66 -5.97 -10.58
C LEU A 24 18.80 -7.00 -11.70
N SER A 25 18.77 -6.52 -12.95
CA SER A 25 18.96 -7.36 -14.13
C SER A 25 20.25 -6.96 -14.84
N TYR A 26 21.20 -7.89 -14.95
CA TYR A 26 22.43 -7.75 -15.71
C TYR A 26 22.43 -8.76 -16.86
N GLY A 27 21.99 -8.34 -18.03
CA GLY A 27 21.85 -9.25 -19.18
C GLY A 27 20.85 -10.38 -18.87
N ARG A 28 21.37 -11.63 -18.77
CA ARG A 28 20.55 -12.82 -18.43
C ARG A 28 20.52 -13.14 -16.92
N VAL A 29 21.27 -12.41 -16.12
CA VAL A 29 21.34 -12.65 -14.66
C VAL A 29 20.40 -11.68 -13.96
N VAL A 30 19.51 -12.22 -13.14
CA VAL A 30 18.63 -11.45 -12.25
C VAL A 30 19.09 -11.69 -10.83
N SER A 31 19.46 -10.62 -10.13
CA SER A 31 19.81 -10.65 -8.70
C SER A 31 18.79 -9.88 -7.90
N LEU A 32 18.43 -10.43 -6.73
CA LEU A 32 17.60 -9.72 -5.75
C LEU A 32 18.53 -8.95 -4.80
N VAL A 33 18.26 -7.66 -4.66
CA VAL A 33 18.95 -6.77 -3.73
C VAL A 33 17.94 -6.07 -2.86
N PRO A 34 18.27 -5.66 -1.62
CA PRO A 34 17.34 -4.88 -0.83
C PRO A 34 16.90 -3.61 -1.57
N ALA A 35 15.59 -3.40 -1.68
CA ALA A 35 15.04 -2.20 -2.26
C ALA A 35 15.35 -1.00 -1.35
N ARG A 36 15.86 0.10 -1.91
CA ARG A 36 16.12 1.31 -1.16
C ARG A 36 14.94 2.25 -1.28
N LEU A 37 14.18 2.37 -0.20
CA LEU A 37 12.96 3.17 -0.12
C LEU A 37 13.20 4.37 0.77
N ARG A 38 12.73 5.54 0.32
CA ARG A 38 12.58 6.72 1.16
C ARG A 38 11.11 7.10 1.22
N LEU A 39 10.53 7.16 2.41
CA LEU A 39 9.15 7.57 2.60
C LEU A 39 9.09 9.08 2.89
N GLU A 40 8.23 9.76 2.16
CA GLU A 40 7.92 11.16 2.41
C GLU A 40 7.20 11.30 3.75
N ALA A 41 7.82 12.02 4.66
CA ALA A 41 7.35 12.16 6.03
C ALA A 41 7.10 13.62 6.43
N CYS A 42 7.48 14.56 5.57
CA CYS A 42 7.41 16.01 5.83
C CYS A 42 6.32 16.70 5.00
N GLU A 43 5.65 15.96 4.08
CA GLU A 43 4.53 16.51 3.32
C GLU A 43 3.32 16.79 4.20
N ASN A 44 2.48 17.73 3.76
CA ASN A 44 1.19 17.95 4.38
C ASN A 44 0.20 16.85 4.01
N TYR A 45 -0.65 16.46 4.96
CA TYR A 45 -1.66 15.43 4.75
C TYR A 45 -2.61 15.78 3.60
N GLN A 46 -2.75 14.87 2.64
CA GLN A 46 -3.65 15.02 1.51
C GLN A 46 -4.89 14.15 1.68
N LYS A 47 -6.04 14.80 1.76
CA LYS A 47 -7.35 14.12 1.78
C LYS A 47 -7.62 13.39 0.48
N GLN A 48 -8.40 12.31 0.54
CA GLN A 48 -8.83 11.51 -0.61
C GLN A 48 -7.67 10.92 -1.42
N SER A 49 -6.59 10.57 -0.76
CA SER A 49 -5.42 9.89 -1.31
C SER A 49 -5.25 8.51 -0.69
N TYR A 50 -4.28 7.74 -1.13
CA TYR A 50 -3.95 6.44 -0.52
C TYR A 50 -3.39 6.54 0.91
N ARG A 51 -3.13 7.73 1.45
CA ARG A 51 -2.59 7.88 2.81
C ARG A 51 -3.48 7.30 3.89
N ASN A 52 -4.80 7.36 3.71
CA ASN A 52 -5.78 6.82 4.65
C ASN A 52 -6.91 6.00 4.01
N ARG A 53 -6.72 5.54 2.77
CA ARG A 53 -7.68 4.65 2.09
C ARG A 53 -7.00 3.65 1.20
N CYS A 54 -7.70 2.56 0.93
CA CYS A 54 -7.33 1.59 -0.09
C CYS A 54 -8.55 1.16 -0.90
N ARG A 55 -8.31 0.46 -2.00
CA ARG A 55 -9.36 -0.11 -2.87
C ARG A 55 -9.36 -1.61 -2.75
N ILE A 56 -10.53 -2.19 -2.53
CA ILE A 56 -10.74 -3.64 -2.44
C ILE A 56 -11.75 -4.10 -3.49
N TYR A 57 -11.79 -5.42 -3.72
CA TYR A 57 -12.80 -6.04 -4.57
C TYR A 57 -13.83 -6.74 -3.69
N ALA A 58 -15.00 -6.15 -3.58
CA ALA A 58 -16.12 -6.68 -2.80
C ALA A 58 -17.23 -7.23 -3.70
N ALA A 59 -18.25 -7.82 -3.11
CA ALA A 59 -19.37 -8.43 -3.81
C ALA A 59 -20.16 -7.46 -4.71
N GLY A 60 -20.11 -6.14 -4.40
CA GLY A 60 -20.71 -5.05 -5.20
C GLY A 60 -19.78 -4.46 -6.27
N GLY A 61 -18.54 -4.90 -6.36
CA GLY A 61 -17.51 -4.34 -7.23
C GLY A 61 -16.34 -3.73 -6.45
N VAL A 62 -15.68 -2.73 -7.04
CA VAL A 62 -14.56 -2.06 -6.35
C VAL A 62 -15.09 -1.07 -5.33
N GLU A 63 -14.63 -1.22 -4.09
CA GLU A 63 -14.99 -0.38 -2.96
C GLU A 63 -13.76 0.28 -2.33
N ASN A 64 -13.96 1.42 -1.65
CA ASN A 64 -12.91 2.08 -0.90
C ASN A 64 -13.07 1.78 0.59
N LEU A 65 -12.03 1.25 1.22
CA LEU A 65 -11.89 1.26 2.66
C LEU A 65 -11.20 2.56 3.06
N THR A 66 -11.79 3.29 3.98
CA THR A 66 -11.24 4.56 4.45
C THR A 66 -11.07 4.52 5.96
N LEU A 67 -9.86 4.76 6.39
CA LEU A 67 -9.49 4.91 7.79
C LEU A 67 -9.76 6.35 8.22
N PRO A 68 -10.56 6.62 9.26
CA PRO A 68 -10.79 7.97 9.75
C PRO A 68 -9.56 8.52 10.49
N VAL A 69 -9.34 9.81 10.32
CA VAL A 69 -8.31 10.56 11.04
C VAL A 69 -8.96 11.64 11.88
N VAL A 70 -8.30 12.04 12.97
CA VAL A 70 -8.78 13.13 13.83
C VAL A 70 -8.80 14.42 13.03
N HIS A 71 -9.95 15.10 13.03
CA HIS A 71 -10.17 16.38 12.37
C HIS A 71 -10.13 17.50 13.39
N GLU A 72 -8.93 17.97 13.68
CA GLU A 72 -8.73 19.27 14.31
C GLU A 72 -8.65 20.35 13.22
N GLY A 73 -9.07 21.59 13.53
CA GLY A 73 -9.05 22.67 12.53
C GLY A 73 -7.67 22.79 11.87
N GLY A 74 -7.64 22.65 10.53
CA GLY A 74 -6.37 22.71 9.78
C GLY A 74 -5.68 21.37 9.50
N THR A 75 -6.32 20.22 9.69
CA THR A 75 -5.72 18.87 9.46
C THR A 75 -4.99 18.74 8.11
N SER A 76 -5.43 19.42 7.05
CA SER A 76 -4.76 19.39 5.73
C SER A 76 -3.47 20.22 5.67
N SER A 77 -3.18 21.01 6.67
CA SER A 77 -1.92 21.76 6.80
C SER A 77 -0.94 21.11 7.78
N LEU A 78 -1.33 19.99 8.42
CA LEU A 78 -0.45 19.27 9.31
C LEU A 78 0.45 18.31 8.52
N PRO A 79 1.72 18.16 8.93
CA PRO A 79 2.61 17.15 8.39
C PRO A 79 2.00 15.75 8.56
N ILE A 80 2.22 14.87 7.58
CA ILE A 80 1.68 13.51 7.60
C ILE A 80 2.08 12.73 8.87
N ARG A 81 3.24 13.01 9.44
CA ARG A 81 3.71 12.41 10.70
C ARG A 81 2.87 12.80 11.92
N GLU A 82 2.15 13.90 11.88
CA GLU A 82 1.37 14.42 13.00
C GLU A 82 -0.09 13.97 12.95
N ILE A 83 -0.52 13.40 11.82
CA ILE A 83 -1.89 12.95 11.65
C ILE A 83 -2.19 11.76 12.55
N LYS A 84 -3.20 11.93 13.41
CA LYS A 84 -3.68 10.91 14.33
C LYS A 84 -4.82 10.11 13.72
N VAL A 85 -4.84 8.82 14.00
CA VAL A 85 -5.96 7.94 13.67
C VAL A 85 -7.10 8.19 14.66
N ASP A 86 -8.32 8.28 14.17
CA ASP A 86 -9.52 8.49 15.01
C ASP A 86 -10.03 7.12 15.50
N TRP A 87 -9.44 6.65 16.61
CA TRP A 87 -9.81 5.38 17.24
C TRP A 87 -11.09 5.43 18.07
N ASP A 88 -11.65 6.61 18.32
CA ASP A 88 -12.89 6.78 19.07
C ASP A 88 -14.12 6.38 18.24
N ARG A 89 -13.98 6.33 16.91
CA ARG A 89 -15.04 5.86 16.02
C ARG A 89 -15.01 4.35 15.89
N ASP A 90 -16.18 3.75 15.84
CA ASP A 90 -16.36 2.30 15.65
C ASP A 90 -16.20 1.91 14.15
N TRP A 91 -15.03 2.18 13.58
CA TRP A 91 -14.72 1.87 12.19
C TRP A 91 -13.99 0.54 12.02
N LEU A 92 -13.13 0.16 12.97
CA LEU A 92 -12.27 -1.01 12.86
C LEU A 92 -13.07 -2.30 12.69
N PRO A 93 -14.06 -2.63 13.57
CA PRO A 93 -14.85 -3.85 13.40
C PRO A 93 -15.66 -3.88 12.08
N ARG A 94 -16.03 -2.72 11.56
CA ARG A 94 -16.71 -2.65 10.25
C ARG A 94 -15.75 -2.93 9.11
N MET A 95 -14.55 -2.35 9.16
CA MET A 95 -13.51 -2.58 8.16
C MET A 95 -13.10 -4.04 8.13
N GLU A 96 -12.86 -4.68 9.28
CA GLU A 96 -12.54 -6.09 9.39
C GLU A 96 -13.64 -6.97 8.80
N ARG A 97 -14.91 -6.74 9.15
CA ARG A 97 -16.04 -7.48 8.55
C ARG A 97 -16.11 -7.30 7.03
N THR A 98 -15.82 -6.10 6.53
CA THR A 98 -15.80 -5.84 5.09
C THR A 98 -14.68 -6.62 4.40
N ILE A 99 -13.48 -6.66 5.01
CA ILE A 99 -12.35 -7.43 4.50
C ILE A 99 -12.67 -8.94 4.53
N VAL A 100 -13.23 -9.45 5.62
CA VAL A 100 -13.66 -10.86 5.72
C VAL A 100 -14.66 -11.18 4.60
N SER A 101 -15.72 -10.39 4.47
CA SER A 101 -16.76 -10.62 3.44
C SER A 101 -16.21 -10.55 2.01
N ALA A 102 -15.16 -9.77 1.77
CA ALA A 102 -14.55 -9.66 0.45
C ALA A 102 -13.60 -10.81 0.13
N TYR A 103 -12.91 -11.36 1.15
CA TYR A 103 -11.76 -12.24 0.92
C TYR A 103 -11.80 -13.60 1.63
N GLU A 104 -12.83 -13.92 2.42
CA GLU A 104 -12.93 -15.23 3.10
C GLU A 104 -12.84 -16.43 2.14
N SER A 105 -13.21 -16.25 0.87
CA SER A 105 -13.10 -17.27 -0.17
C SER A 105 -11.75 -17.25 -0.91
N SER A 106 -10.84 -16.35 -0.56
CA SER A 106 -9.49 -16.30 -1.16
C SER A 106 -8.61 -17.40 -0.59
N PRO A 107 -7.78 -18.08 -1.43
CA PRO A 107 -7.02 -19.27 -1.02
C PRO A 107 -6.10 -19.05 0.18
N TYR A 108 -5.55 -17.83 0.35
CA TYR A 108 -4.58 -17.52 1.38
C TYR A 108 -5.10 -16.59 2.47
N PHE A 109 -6.39 -16.24 2.47
CA PHE A 109 -6.98 -15.31 3.44
C PHE A 109 -6.72 -15.73 4.89
N GLU A 110 -7.01 -16.99 5.23
CA GLU A 110 -6.84 -17.53 6.58
C GLU A 110 -5.39 -17.48 7.09
N TYR A 111 -4.40 -17.58 6.17
CA TYR A 111 -2.98 -17.52 6.54
C TYR A 111 -2.50 -16.12 6.92
N TYR A 112 -3.16 -15.08 6.40
CA TYR A 112 -2.67 -13.70 6.56
C TYR A 112 -3.57 -12.82 7.40
N ARG A 113 -4.86 -13.18 7.52
CA ARG A 113 -5.89 -12.38 8.19
C ARG A 113 -5.48 -11.95 9.59
N ASP A 114 -5.18 -12.89 10.47
CA ASP A 114 -4.96 -12.62 11.89
C ASP A 114 -3.74 -11.72 12.10
N SER A 115 -2.66 -11.96 11.34
CA SER A 115 -1.46 -11.13 11.43
C SER A 115 -1.64 -9.72 10.83
N LEU A 116 -2.53 -9.55 9.84
CA LEU A 116 -2.91 -8.23 9.33
C LEU A 116 -3.78 -7.48 10.35
N PHE A 117 -4.79 -8.14 10.90
CA PHE A 117 -5.72 -7.52 11.85
C PHE A 117 -5.02 -7.14 13.15
N SER A 118 -4.08 -7.93 13.65
CA SER A 118 -3.30 -7.58 14.85
C SER A 118 -2.54 -6.25 14.73
N ILE A 119 -2.13 -5.86 13.50
CA ILE A 119 -1.50 -4.55 13.26
C ILE A 119 -2.52 -3.41 13.44
N LEU A 120 -3.74 -3.60 12.98
CA LEU A 120 -4.83 -2.63 13.15
C LEU A 120 -5.29 -2.56 14.61
N GLU A 121 -5.44 -3.72 15.25
CA GLU A 121 -5.86 -3.87 16.66
C GLU A 121 -4.83 -3.30 17.66
N ALA A 122 -3.55 -3.22 17.27
CA ALA A 122 -2.51 -2.55 18.07
C ALA A 122 -2.75 -1.03 18.21
N ARG A 123 -3.65 -0.45 17.39
CA ARG A 123 -4.11 0.96 17.45
C ARG A 123 -2.97 1.97 17.53
N PRO A 124 -2.01 2.00 16.59
CA PRO A 124 -1.00 3.05 16.57
C PRO A 124 -1.65 4.43 16.56
N GLU A 125 -1.17 5.35 17.40
CA GLU A 125 -1.74 6.71 17.51
C GLU A 125 -1.66 7.45 16.17
N ARG A 126 -0.54 7.29 15.44
CA ARG A 126 -0.25 8.06 14.23
C ARG A 126 -0.49 7.26 12.97
N LEU A 127 -1.10 7.91 11.98
CA LEU A 127 -1.35 7.33 10.67
C LEU A 127 -0.06 6.86 9.98
N PHE A 128 1.03 7.64 10.11
CA PHE A 128 2.32 7.30 9.52
C PHE A 128 2.87 5.99 10.07
N ASP A 129 2.79 5.78 11.38
CA ASP A 129 3.31 4.58 12.05
C ASP A 129 2.49 3.34 11.68
N LEU A 130 1.16 3.48 11.59
CA LEU A 130 0.28 2.42 11.11
C LEU A 130 0.62 2.02 9.68
N ASN A 131 0.75 3.00 8.78
CA ASN A 131 1.08 2.75 7.38
C ASN A 131 2.45 2.11 7.23
N LEU A 132 3.45 2.53 8.02
CA LEU A 132 4.77 1.92 8.02
C LEU A 132 4.75 0.46 8.49
N SER A 133 3.96 0.17 9.53
CA SER A 133 3.78 -1.20 10.03
C SER A 133 3.13 -2.10 8.98
N LEU A 134 2.09 -1.60 8.29
CA LEU A 134 1.43 -2.31 7.19
C LEU A 134 2.37 -2.51 5.99
N LEU A 135 3.16 -1.48 5.62
CA LEU A 135 4.14 -1.61 4.53
C LEU A 135 5.17 -2.69 4.84
N ARG A 136 5.75 -2.69 6.05
CA ARG A 136 6.72 -3.71 6.49
C ARG A 136 6.09 -5.11 6.50
N TYR A 137 4.86 -5.22 6.94
CA TYR A 137 4.11 -6.48 6.91
C TYR A 137 4.00 -7.03 5.50
N PHE A 138 3.50 -6.25 4.54
CA PHE A 138 3.33 -6.71 3.16
C PHE A 138 4.67 -7.01 2.49
N LEU A 139 5.70 -6.18 2.68
CA LEU A 139 7.05 -6.46 2.18
C LEU A 139 7.56 -7.82 2.70
N GLY A 140 7.42 -8.06 3.99
CA GLY A 140 7.84 -9.32 4.61
C GLY A 140 7.06 -10.53 4.08
N LYS A 141 5.73 -10.41 3.91
CA LYS A 141 4.89 -11.50 3.40
C LYS A 141 5.13 -11.80 1.90
N MET A 142 5.54 -10.81 1.15
CA MET A 142 5.93 -10.96 -0.26
C MET A 142 7.40 -11.34 -0.46
N GLY A 143 8.19 -11.45 0.61
CA GLY A 143 9.61 -11.78 0.52
C GLY A 143 10.48 -10.67 -0.07
N ILE A 144 10.06 -9.41 0.02
CA ILE A 144 10.80 -8.25 -0.46
C ILE A 144 11.63 -7.67 0.68
N ALA A 145 12.96 -7.81 0.59
CA ALA A 145 13.87 -7.11 1.48
C ALA A 145 13.93 -5.62 1.10
N ALA A 146 13.81 -4.73 2.08
CA ALA A 146 13.87 -3.29 1.85
C ALA A 146 14.56 -2.55 3.01
N GLU A 147 15.37 -1.56 2.64
CA GLU A 147 15.90 -0.54 3.53
C GLU A 147 14.99 0.68 3.43
N ILE A 148 14.44 1.12 4.56
CA ILE A 148 13.44 2.18 4.59
C ILE A 148 13.98 3.37 5.39
N ASP A 149 14.20 4.47 4.68
CA ASP A 149 14.55 5.78 5.21
C ASP A 149 13.35 6.74 5.15
N PHE A 150 13.48 7.89 5.78
CA PHE A 150 12.46 8.94 5.81
C PHE A 150 13.03 10.28 5.38
N THR A 151 12.20 11.12 4.73
CA THR A 151 12.59 12.51 4.51
C THR A 151 12.67 13.25 5.84
N THR A 152 13.64 14.16 5.97
CA THR A 152 13.82 15.06 7.13
C THR A 152 13.29 16.45 6.86
N GLU A 153 13.13 16.79 5.58
CA GLU A 153 12.54 18.02 5.07
C GLU A 153 11.74 17.73 3.80
N TYR A 154 10.84 18.64 3.43
CA TYR A 154 10.06 18.49 2.22
C TYR A 154 10.84 19.04 1.02
N GLU A 155 11.18 18.15 0.10
CA GLU A 155 11.71 18.49 -1.21
C GLU A 155 10.55 18.60 -2.22
N ARG A 156 10.55 19.64 -3.06
CA ARG A 156 9.52 19.75 -4.11
C ARG A 156 9.74 18.69 -5.18
N PRO A 157 8.65 18.20 -5.80
CA PRO A 157 8.79 17.33 -6.97
C PRO A 157 9.67 17.97 -8.05
N GLY A 158 10.70 17.25 -8.51
CA GLY A 158 11.68 17.75 -9.49
C GLY A 158 12.94 18.37 -8.87
N GLU A 159 13.02 18.58 -7.56
CA GLU A 159 14.21 19.04 -6.84
C GLU A 159 15.02 17.88 -6.21
N THR A 160 14.54 16.65 -6.36
CA THR A 160 15.19 15.44 -5.84
C THR A 160 16.49 15.13 -6.59
N ALA A 161 17.44 14.47 -5.90
CA ALA A 161 18.70 14.07 -6.51
C ALA A 161 18.48 13.15 -7.73
N PRO A 162 19.36 13.20 -8.76
CA PRO A 162 19.15 12.48 -10.01
C PRO A 162 19.07 10.95 -9.89
N ASP A 163 19.61 10.36 -8.81
CA ASP A 163 19.57 8.94 -8.51
C ASP A 163 18.29 8.51 -7.75
N VAL A 164 17.42 9.48 -7.43
CA VAL A 164 16.15 9.26 -6.75
C VAL A 164 15.02 9.23 -7.77
N ARG A 165 14.34 8.10 -7.87
CA ARG A 165 13.09 7.97 -8.62
C ARG A 165 11.94 8.45 -7.73
N ASP A 166 11.49 9.67 -7.98
CA ASP A 166 10.38 10.28 -7.24
C ASP A 166 9.04 9.82 -7.83
N LEU A 167 8.26 9.07 -7.07
CA LEU A 167 6.93 8.58 -7.44
C LEU A 167 5.80 9.28 -6.67
N ARG A 168 6.09 10.35 -5.93
CA ARG A 168 5.07 11.12 -5.21
C ARG A 168 4.07 11.74 -6.20
N GLY A 169 2.79 11.63 -5.89
CA GLY A 169 1.70 12.08 -6.76
C GLY A 169 1.46 11.25 -8.01
N ILE A 170 2.32 10.26 -8.31
CA ILE A 170 2.14 9.34 -9.45
C ILE A 170 1.12 8.26 -9.10
N ILE A 171 1.29 7.61 -7.95
CA ILE A 171 0.39 6.55 -7.47
C ILE A 171 -0.78 7.21 -6.72
N HIS A 172 -1.93 7.36 -7.40
CA HIS A 172 -3.03 8.15 -6.86
C HIS A 172 -4.39 7.51 -7.18
N PRO A 173 -5.37 7.44 -6.22
CA PRO A 173 -6.64 6.72 -6.43
C PRO A 173 -7.55 7.31 -7.50
N LYS A 174 -7.34 8.58 -7.89
CA LYS A 174 -8.14 9.29 -8.90
C LYS A 174 -7.50 9.28 -10.30
N ARG A 175 -6.34 8.67 -10.46
CA ARG A 175 -5.62 8.61 -11.73
C ARG A 175 -5.36 7.17 -12.12
N PRO A 176 -5.45 6.79 -13.40
CA PRO A 176 -4.95 5.49 -13.85
C PRO A 176 -3.48 5.36 -13.50
N SER A 177 -3.06 4.18 -13.05
CA SER A 177 -1.64 3.91 -12.87
C SER A 177 -0.93 3.94 -14.22
N ILE A 178 0.18 4.66 -14.29
CA ILE A 178 1.11 4.65 -15.43
C ILE A 178 2.22 3.60 -15.23
N LEU A 179 2.28 2.99 -14.05
CA LEU A 179 3.24 1.93 -13.74
C LEU A 179 2.74 0.60 -14.28
N GLN A 180 3.65 -0.22 -14.74
CA GLN A 180 3.33 -1.59 -15.08
C GLN A 180 2.96 -2.34 -13.78
N MET A 181 1.94 -3.20 -13.84
CA MET A 181 1.38 -3.86 -12.66
C MET A 181 1.48 -5.39 -12.74
N GLY A 182 2.34 -5.90 -13.60
CA GLY A 182 2.47 -7.34 -13.79
C GLY A 182 1.30 -7.98 -14.54
N LYS A 183 1.10 -9.28 -14.32
CA LYS A 183 0.09 -10.08 -15.02
C LYS A 183 -1.22 -10.07 -14.23
N PRO A 184 -2.38 -10.23 -14.92
CA PRO A 184 -3.62 -10.53 -14.22
C PRO A 184 -3.46 -11.79 -13.35
N TYR A 185 -3.98 -11.72 -12.14
CA TYR A 185 -4.02 -12.80 -11.16
C TYR A 185 -5.47 -13.16 -10.81
N TRP A 186 -5.65 -14.27 -10.11
CA TRP A 186 -6.99 -14.70 -9.73
C TRP A 186 -7.62 -13.74 -8.70
N GLN A 187 -8.91 -13.45 -8.85
CA GLN A 187 -9.66 -12.58 -7.93
C GLN A 187 -11.06 -13.18 -7.69
N VAL A 188 -11.52 -13.13 -6.44
CA VAL A 188 -12.79 -13.74 -5.98
C VAL A 188 -13.97 -13.37 -6.89
N PHE A 189 -14.08 -12.13 -7.29
CA PHE A 189 -15.22 -11.62 -8.06
C PHE A 189 -14.94 -11.43 -9.55
N ALA A 190 -13.78 -11.86 -10.06
CA ALA A 190 -13.41 -11.67 -11.46
C ALA A 190 -14.36 -12.39 -12.44
N ALA A 191 -14.94 -13.53 -12.06
CA ALA A 191 -15.92 -14.23 -12.88
C ALA A 191 -17.19 -13.40 -13.13
N LYS A 192 -17.56 -12.52 -12.18
CA LYS A 192 -18.76 -11.68 -12.26
C LYS A 192 -18.52 -10.32 -12.91
N TYR A 193 -17.41 -9.67 -12.61
CA TYR A 193 -17.18 -8.28 -12.99
C TYR A 193 -15.87 -8.06 -13.77
N GLY A 194 -15.17 -9.12 -14.15
CA GLY A 194 -13.86 -9.07 -14.79
C GLY A 194 -12.73 -8.71 -13.83
N PHE A 195 -11.50 -8.84 -14.28
CA PHE A 195 -10.31 -8.48 -13.53
C PHE A 195 -10.28 -6.98 -13.21
N LYS A 196 -9.92 -6.63 -11.98
CA LYS A 196 -9.72 -5.25 -11.53
C LYS A 196 -8.25 -5.03 -11.19
N SER A 197 -7.59 -4.20 -11.98
CA SER A 197 -6.20 -3.86 -11.74
C SER A 197 -6.05 -2.86 -10.58
N ASP A 198 -4.85 -2.80 -10.02
CA ASP A 198 -4.41 -1.78 -9.07
C ASP A 198 -5.29 -1.63 -7.82
N LEU A 199 -5.77 -2.75 -7.30
CA LEU A 199 -6.37 -2.84 -5.98
C LEU A 199 -5.28 -2.79 -4.90
N SER A 200 -5.67 -2.74 -3.64
CA SER A 200 -4.75 -2.93 -2.52
C SER A 200 -3.93 -4.21 -2.70
N VAL A 201 -2.65 -4.18 -2.33
CA VAL A 201 -1.78 -5.36 -2.32
C VAL A 201 -2.35 -6.52 -1.48
N MET A 202 -3.25 -6.21 -0.55
CA MET A 202 -4.02 -7.18 0.22
C MET A 202 -4.81 -8.12 -0.71
N ASP A 203 -5.44 -7.59 -1.79
CA ASP A 203 -6.14 -8.39 -2.79
C ASP A 203 -5.20 -9.40 -3.46
N LEU A 204 -4.03 -8.95 -3.87
CA LEU A 204 -3.00 -9.81 -4.45
C LEU A 204 -2.51 -10.87 -3.45
N LEU A 205 -2.16 -10.45 -2.23
CA LEU A 205 -1.61 -11.36 -1.22
C LEU A 205 -2.60 -12.45 -0.80
N PHE A 206 -3.86 -12.11 -0.64
CA PHE A 206 -4.89 -13.09 -0.26
C PHE A 206 -5.21 -14.09 -1.38
N ASN A 207 -5.02 -13.71 -2.63
CA ASN A 207 -5.32 -14.56 -3.77
C ASN A 207 -4.11 -15.38 -4.24
N GLU A 208 -2.90 -14.83 -4.22
CA GLU A 208 -1.69 -15.46 -4.76
C GLU A 208 -0.69 -15.90 -3.68
N GLY A 209 -0.85 -15.40 -2.45
CA GLY A 209 -0.01 -15.81 -1.32
C GLY A 209 1.49 -15.62 -1.58
N PRO A 210 2.31 -16.70 -1.43
CA PRO A 210 3.75 -16.65 -1.67
C PRO A 210 4.14 -16.24 -3.10
N ASP A 211 3.26 -16.46 -4.08
CA ASP A 211 3.52 -16.16 -5.49
C ASP A 211 3.24 -14.69 -5.85
N SER A 212 2.76 -13.88 -4.91
CA SER A 212 2.43 -12.46 -5.11
C SER A 212 3.55 -11.67 -5.76
N LEU A 213 4.81 -11.89 -5.35
CA LEU A 213 5.96 -11.21 -5.96
C LEU A 213 6.13 -11.57 -7.44
N SER A 214 5.87 -12.82 -7.82
CA SER A 214 5.97 -13.29 -9.20
C SER A 214 4.92 -12.66 -10.12
N CYS A 215 3.77 -12.28 -9.57
CA CYS A 215 2.70 -11.61 -10.31
C CYS A 215 3.02 -10.16 -10.69
N ILE A 216 3.88 -9.48 -9.92
CA ILE A 216 4.22 -8.05 -10.10
C ILE A 216 5.62 -7.81 -10.67
N ARG A 217 6.42 -8.86 -10.83
CA ARG A 217 7.75 -8.79 -11.50
C ARG A 217 7.59 -8.92 -13.01
N PHE A 218 8.46 -8.23 -13.75
CA PHE A 218 8.52 -8.21 -15.23
C PHE A 218 9.72 -8.96 -15.76
#